data_b5a11ec4f17a51e6d8f7810b0def6fef
#
_entry.id   b5a11ec4f17a51e6d8f7810b0def6fef
#
_cell.length_a   1.000
_cell.length_b   1.000
_cell.length_c   1.000
_cell.angle_alpha   90.00
_cell.angle_beta   90.00
_cell.angle_gamma   90.00
#
_symmetry.space_group_name_H-M   'P 1'
#
loop_
_entity.id
_entity.type
_entity.pdbx_description
1 polymer ?
#
loop_
_entity_poly.entity_id
_entity_poly.type
_entity_poly.pdbx_seq_one_letter_code
_entity_poly.pdbx_strand_id
1 'polypeptide(L)'
;GKYPSEISAEELLNKRFLSYKLNLLTDEEGKPVTLSNLEKLELVNIRYTIGLTAYRSYESTTVVTHVKDETRVDILENQAKLLGVNCEQTTERVYNDAVPFSSLIGYVGKMPDEQLKELREKNPDYTLSDTIGRTGIEEYMEQDLHGKKGSRTMYVDNVGHVMEVESETEPVAGNDVYLSIDRDLQVGIYHQLEQHLAGIVAA
;
A
#
# COMPACT_ATOMS: atom_id res chain seq x y z
N GLY A 1 15.51 11.43 -20.17
CA GLY A 1 16.95 11.67 -20.28
C GLY A 1 17.68 11.12 -19.08
N LYS A 2 18.85 10.53 -19.27
CA LYS A 2 19.67 10.06 -18.12
C LYS A 2 20.21 11.28 -17.36
N TYR A 3 20.10 11.26 -16.05
CA TYR A 3 20.73 12.27 -15.20
C TYR A 3 22.24 12.04 -15.18
N PRO A 4 23.06 13.12 -15.17
CA PRO A 4 24.50 12.98 -14.97
C PRO A 4 24.78 12.28 -13.63
N SER A 5 25.82 11.48 -13.59
CA SER A 5 26.25 10.74 -12.37
C SER A 5 26.70 11.64 -11.22
N GLU A 6 26.92 12.94 -11.50
CA GLU A 6 27.46 13.93 -10.56
C GLU A 6 26.41 14.96 -10.07
N ILE A 7 25.12 14.75 -10.35
CA ILE A 7 24.07 15.67 -9.90
C ILE A 7 23.85 15.52 -8.38
N SER A 8 23.83 16.63 -7.65
CA SER A 8 23.52 16.61 -6.21
C SER A 8 22.05 16.26 -5.95
N ALA A 9 21.74 15.76 -4.74
CA ALA A 9 20.37 15.43 -4.36
C ALA A 9 19.44 16.66 -4.43
N GLU A 10 19.93 17.83 -4.05
CA GLU A 10 19.18 19.07 -4.09
C GLU A 10 18.92 19.55 -5.53
N GLU A 11 19.90 19.46 -6.40
CA GLU A 11 19.73 19.78 -7.82
C GLU A 11 18.73 18.82 -8.49
N LEU A 12 18.78 17.52 -8.15
CA LEU A 12 17.84 16.54 -8.65
C LEU A 12 16.42 16.86 -8.20
N LEU A 13 16.24 17.18 -6.92
CA LEU A 13 14.96 17.58 -6.34
C LEU A 13 14.40 18.82 -7.06
N ASN A 14 15.18 19.89 -7.19
CA ASN A 14 14.74 21.10 -7.86
C ASN A 14 14.41 20.85 -9.34
N LYS A 15 15.17 20.02 -10.03
CA LYS A 15 14.90 19.65 -11.42
C LYS A 15 13.59 18.89 -11.56
N ARG A 16 13.28 17.95 -10.65
CA ARG A 16 11.99 17.23 -10.61
C ARG A 16 10.85 18.16 -10.27
N PHE A 17 11.02 19.02 -9.27
CA PHE A 17 10.04 20.03 -8.86
C PHE A 17 9.61 20.91 -10.03
N LEU A 18 10.57 21.43 -10.79
CA LEU A 18 10.31 22.23 -12.00
C LEU A 18 9.67 21.38 -13.12
N SER A 19 10.10 20.14 -13.31
CA SER A 19 9.54 19.26 -14.35
C SER A 19 8.05 18.96 -14.14
N TYR A 20 7.60 18.91 -12.89
CA TYR A 20 6.20 18.76 -12.52
C TYR A 20 5.43 20.10 -12.44
N LYS A 21 6.07 21.22 -12.79
CA LYS A 21 5.51 22.58 -12.74
C LYS A 21 5.02 23.00 -11.34
N LEU A 22 5.60 22.41 -10.28
CA LEU A 22 5.22 22.70 -8.90
C LEU A 22 5.67 24.11 -8.44
N ASN A 23 6.59 24.75 -9.18
CA ASN A 23 6.96 26.14 -8.98
C ASN A 23 5.86 27.14 -9.36
N LEU A 24 4.77 26.68 -9.99
CA LEU A 24 3.61 27.49 -10.34
C LEU A 24 2.50 27.44 -9.27
N LEU A 25 2.74 26.77 -8.15
CA LEU A 25 1.79 26.74 -7.04
C LEU A 25 1.68 28.12 -6.40
N THR A 26 0.44 28.54 -6.18
CA THR A 26 0.08 29.80 -5.53
C THR A 26 -0.80 29.53 -4.31
N ASP A 27 -0.75 30.43 -3.33
CA ASP A 27 -1.67 30.44 -2.20
C ASP A 27 -3.09 30.92 -2.60
N GLU A 28 -3.99 31.04 -1.63
CA GLU A 28 -5.37 31.52 -1.86
C GLU A 28 -5.41 32.98 -2.37
N GLU A 29 -4.35 33.75 -2.15
CA GLU A 29 -4.21 35.15 -2.60
C GLU A 29 -3.53 35.25 -4.00
N GLY A 30 -3.14 34.11 -4.58
CA GLY A 30 -2.46 34.05 -5.88
C GLY A 30 -0.96 34.36 -5.83
N LYS A 31 -0.35 34.38 -4.64
CA LYS A 31 1.10 34.58 -4.45
C LYS A 31 1.85 33.27 -4.57
N PRO A 32 3.08 33.25 -5.12
CA PRO A 32 3.90 32.03 -5.18
C PRO A 32 4.17 31.47 -3.78
N VAL A 33 3.92 30.18 -3.59
CA VAL A 33 4.19 29.49 -2.33
C VAL A 33 5.69 29.24 -2.19
N THR A 34 6.27 29.64 -1.05
CA THR A 34 7.67 29.34 -0.72
C THR A 34 7.71 28.03 0.07
N LEU A 35 8.36 27.02 -0.48
CA LEU A 35 8.43 25.67 0.09
C LEU A 35 9.86 25.36 0.54
N SER A 36 9.97 24.70 1.69
CA SER A 36 11.21 24.06 2.15
C SER A 36 11.61 22.89 1.26
N ASN A 37 12.84 22.40 1.36
CA ASN A 37 13.28 21.23 0.60
C ASN A 37 12.51 19.95 0.98
N LEU A 38 12.03 19.85 2.22
CA LEU A 38 11.20 18.71 2.67
C LEU A 38 9.82 18.74 1.99
N GLU A 39 9.12 19.87 2.02
CA GLU A 39 7.82 20.04 1.37
C GLU A 39 7.90 19.84 -0.15
N LYS A 40 8.99 20.31 -0.78
CA LYS A 40 9.26 20.04 -2.20
C LYS A 40 9.41 18.53 -2.46
N LEU A 41 10.13 17.82 -1.58
CA LEU A 41 10.33 16.37 -1.71
C LEU A 41 9.00 15.61 -1.60
N GLU A 42 8.16 15.99 -0.64
CA GLU A 42 6.84 15.38 -0.45
C GLU A 42 5.95 15.59 -1.68
N LEU A 43 5.87 16.81 -2.20
CA LEU A 43 5.10 17.11 -3.42
C LEU A 43 5.64 16.38 -4.66
N VAL A 44 6.95 16.28 -4.80
CA VAL A 44 7.58 15.53 -5.90
C VAL A 44 7.25 14.04 -5.78
N ASN A 45 7.28 13.46 -4.56
CA ASN A 45 6.93 12.07 -4.32
C ASN A 45 5.46 11.79 -4.65
N ILE A 46 4.53 12.65 -4.22
CA ILE A 46 3.11 12.55 -4.56
C ILE A 46 2.92 12.55 -6.08
N ARG A 47 3.50 13.52 -6.79
CA ARG A 47 3.41 13.59 -8.26
C ARG A 47 4.05 12.42 -8.96
N TYR A 48 5.15 11.91 -8.44
CA TYR A 48 5.80 10.71 -8.96
C TYR A 48 4.93 9.48 -8.79
N THR A 49 4.37 9.27 -7.60
CA THR A 49 3.48 8.13 -7.30
C THR A 49 2.24 8.13 -8.19
N ILE A 50 1.57 9.28 -8.35
CA ILE A 50 0.45 9.43 -9.28
C ILE A 50 0.89 9.17 -10.73
N GLY A 51 2.10 9.61 -11.10
CA GLY A 51 2.65 9.39 -12.43
C GLY A 51 2.90 7.92 -12.78
N LEU A 52 3.19 7.06 -11.79
CA LEU A 52 3.38 5.62 -11.99
C LEU A 52 2.10 4.91 -12.46
N THR A 53 0.94 5.41 -12.05
CA THR A 53 -0.38 4.85 -12.35
C THR A 53 -1.17 5.68 -13.37
N ALA A 54 -0.55 6.67 -14.00
CA ALA A 54 -1.22 7.60 -14.91
C ALA A 54 -1.92 6.93 -16.11
N TYR A 55 -1.50 5.74 -16.51
CA TYR A 55 -2.15 4.94 -17.54
C TYR A 55 -3.47 4.29 -17.07
N ARG A 56 -3.73 4.29 -15.74
CA ARG A 56 -4.97 3.82 -15.10
C ARG A 56 -5.68 4.97 -14.39
N SER A 57 -5.97 6.05 -15.12
CA SER A 57 -6.52 7.28 -14.54
C SER A 57 -7.89 7.12 -13.84
N TYR A 58 -8.55 5.98 -14.03
CA TYR A 58 -9.81 5.59 -13.39
C TYR A 58 -9.60 4.80 -12.07
N GLU A 59 -8.36 4.39 -11.76
CA GLU A 59 -8.04 3.72 -10.49
C GLU A 59 -7.47 4.73 -9.48
N SER A 60 -7.88 4.61 -8.22
CA SER A 60 -7.30 5.43 -7.15
C SER A 60 -5.84 5.04 -6.92
N THR A 61 -5.00 6.04 -6.66
CA THR A 61 -3.59 5.85 -6.34
C THR A 61 -3.36 6.13 -4.86
N THR A 62 -2.89 5.14 -4.12
CA THR A 62 -2.52 5.32 -2.72
C THR A 62 -1.27 6.18 -2.62
N VAL A 63 -1.41 7.35 -2.01
CA VAL A 63 -0.33 8.33 -1.82
C VAL A 63 0.32 8.19 -0.45
N VAL A 64 -0.49 8.00 0.59
CA VAL A 64 -0.05 7.86 1.98
C VAL A 64 -0.81 6.73 2.64
N THR A 65 -0.12 5.95 3.46
CA THR A 65 -0.69 4.91 4.34
C THR A 65 -0.51 5.29 5.81
N HIS A 66 -1.24 4.64 6.70
CA HIS A 66 -1.16 4.85 8.16
C HIS A 66 -1.45 6.29 8.58
N VAL A 67 -2.47 6.89 7.95
CA VAL A 67 -2.93 8.25 8.29
C VAL A 67 -3.55 8.26 9.68
N LYS A 68 -3.19 9.24 10.51
CA LYS A 68 -3.78 9.42 11.84
C LYS A 68 -5.26 9.79 11.74
N ASP A 69 -6.04 9.41 12.75
CA ASP A 69 -7.49 9.72 12.78
C ASP A 69 -7.77 11.22 12.69
N GLU A 70 -6.95 12.07 13.31
CA GLU A 70 -7.06 13.53 13.21
C GLU A 70 -6.95 14.00 11.75
N THR A 71 -5.91 13.55 11.03
CA THR A 71 -5.71 13.90 9.62
C THR A 71 -6.83 13.35 8.72
N ARG A 72 -7.35 12.16 9.05
CA ARG A 72 -8.51 11.60 8.35
C ARG A 72 -9.75 12.48 8.50
N VAL A 73 -10.03 12.95 9.72
CA VAL A 73 -11.13 13.87 9.98
C VAL A 73 -10.94 15.17 9.19
N ASP A 74 -9.74 15.77 9.24
CA ASP A 74 -9.42 16.99 8.49
C ASP A 74 -9.65 16.83 6.98
N ILE A 75 -9.27 15.68 6.41
CA ILE A 75 -9.50 15.39 4.98
C ILE A 75 -10.98 15.29 4.68
N LEU A 76 -11.76 14.58 5.51
CA LEU A 76 -13.21 14.41 5.33
C LEU A 76 -13.97 15.74 5.46
N GLU A 77 -13.61 16.58 6.41
CA GLU A 77 -14.22 17.91 6.60
C GLU A 77 -13.91 18.86 5.44
N ASN A 78 -12.72 18.74 4.83
CA ASN A 78 -12.28 19.58 3.73
C ASN A 78 -12.44 18.92 2.35
N GLN A 79 -13.22 17.84 2.24
CA GLN A 79 -13.36 17.07 0.99
C GLN A 79 -13.86 17.93 -0.19
N ALA A 80 -14.69 18.94 0.08
CA ALA A 80 -15.14 19.88 -0.95
C ALA A 80 -14.00 20.73 -1.57
N LYS A 81 -12.90 20.93 -0.83
CA LYS A 81 -11.69 21.65 -1.30
C LYS A 81 -10.64 20.70 -1.87
N LEU A 82 -10.61 19.45 -1.39
CA LEU A 82 -9.65 18.41 -1.77
C LEU A 82 -10.23 17.49 -2.85
N LEU A 83 -10.51 18.06 -4.02
CA LEU A 83 -11.09 17.34 -5.13
C LEU A 83 -10.23 16.14 -5.56
N GLY A 84 -10.83 14.95 -5.60
CA GLY A 84 -10.15 13.71 -5.98
C GLY A 84 -9.29 13.08 -4.89
N VAL A 85 -9.33 13.61 -3.66
CA VAL A 85 -8.68 12.98 -2.49
C VAL A 85 -9.74 12.21 -1.69
N ASN A 86 -9.43 10.96 -1.35
CA ASN A 86 -10.28 10.11 -0.53
C ASN A 86 -9.45 9.41 0.56
N CYS A 87 -10.09 9.10 1.69
CA CYS A 87 -9.54 8.29 2.75
C CYS A 87 -10.31 6.98 2.83
N GLU A 88 -9.62 5.88 2.60
CA GLU A 88 -10.19 4.54 2.68
C GLU A 88 -9.60 3.78 3.86
N GLN A 89 -10.43 3.01 4.52
CA GLN A 89 -9.98 2.08 5.54
C GLN A 89 -9.59 0.78 4.87
N THR A 90 -8.35 0.35 5.08
CA THR A 90 -7.84 -0.92 4.55
C THR A 90 -7.37 -1.80 5.69
N THR A 91 -7.29 -3.09 5.44
CA THR A 91 -6.70 -4.07 6.37
C THR A 91 -5.26 -4.36 5.95
N GLU A 92 -4.39 -4.51 6.94
CA GLU A 92 -3.00 -4.86 6.72
C GLU A 92 -2.68 -6.15 7.47
N ARG A 93 -1.85 -7.00 6.86
CA ARG A 93 -1.40 -8.23 7.50
C ARG A 93 -0.31 -7.91 8.52
N VAL A 94 -0.58 -8.19 9.79
CA VAL A 94 0.38 -8.03 10.89
C VAL A 94 0.86 -9.40 11.35
N TYR A 95 2.17 -9.59 11.42
CA TYR A 95 2.79 -10.83 11.88
C TYR A 95 3.35 -10.64 13.30
N ASN A 96 2.63 -11.19 14.27
CA ASN A 96 3.13 -11.28 15.63
C ASN A 96 4.21 -12.37 15.69
N ASP A 97 5.30 -12.12 16.42
CA ASP A 97 6.45 -13.03 16.50
C ASP A 97 7.03 -13.43 15.13
N ALA A 98 7.08 -12.47 14.21
CA ALA A 98 7.43 -12.69 12.81
C ALA A 98 8.71 -13.53 12.60
N VAL A 99 9.76 -13.29 13.41
CA VAL A 99 11.06 -13.93 13.23
C VAL A 99 11.02 -15.42 13.53
N PRO A 100 10.54 -15.90 14.71
CA PRO A 100 10.43 -17.32 15.01
C PRO A 100 9.49 -18.11 14.08
N PHE A 101 8.51 -17.43 13.48
CA PHE A 101 7.49 -18.06 12.64
C PHE A 101 7.64 -17.79 11.15
N SER A 102 8.65 -17.03 10.73
CA SER A 102 8.81 -16.59 9.33
C SER A 102 8.79 -17.73 8.30
N SER A 103 9.49 -18.83 8.60
CA SER A 103 9.56 -19.99 7.71
C SER A 103 8.27 -20.82 7.66
N LEU A 104 7.43 -20.71 8.68
CA LEU A 104 6.20 -21.48 8.82
C LEU A 104 5.00 -20.71 8.24
N ILE A 105 4.77 -19.49 8.75
CA ILE A 105 3.64 -18.66 8.35
C ILE A 105 3.85 -18.15 6.92
N GLY A 106 5.07 -17.77 6.58
CA GLY A 106 5.38 -17.14 5.30
C GLY A 106 5.03 -15.65 5.30
N TYR A 107 4.73 -15.13 4.12
CA TYR A 107 4.38 -13.73 3.94
C TYR A 107 3.43 -13.53 2.77
N VAL A 108 2.76 -12.39 2.76
CA VAL A 108 1.91 -11.95 1.64
C VAL A 108 2.66 -10.97 0.75
N GLY A 109 2.35 -10.96 -0.53
CA GLY A 109 2.96 -10.06 -1.50
C GLY A 109 2.03 -9.83 -2.70
N LYS A 110 2.38 -8.87 -3.54
CA LYS A 110 1.59 -8.53 -4.73
C LYS A 110 1.42 -9.73 -5.67
N MET A 111 0.26 -9.80 -6.31
CA MET A 111 -0.09 -10.80 -7.32
C MET A 111 0.91 -10.77 -8.48
N PRO A 112 1.57 -11.89 -8.82
CA PRO A 112 2.35 -11.98 -10.04
C PRO A 112 1.44 -12.18 -11.26
N ASP A 113 1.81 -11.57 -12.38
CA ASP A 113 1.05 -11.68 -13.63
C ASP A 113 0.86 -13.14 -14.09
N GLU A 114 1.86 -13.98 -13.84
CA GLU A 114 1.86 -15.40 -14.25
C GLU A 114 0.84 -16.24 -13.46
N GLN A 115 0.67 -15.95 -12.18
CA GLN A 115 -0.24 -16.70 -11.29
C GLN A 115 -1.70 -16.24 -11.39
N LEU A 116 -1.94 -15.02 -11.87
CA LEU A 116 -3.29 -14.45 -11.96
C LEU A 116 -4.25 -15.32 -12.77
N LYS A 117 -3.79 -15.90 -13.86
CA LYS A 117 -4.64 -16.76 -14.72
C LYS A 117 -5.10 -17.99 -13.98
N GLU A 118 -4.18 -18.68 -13.31
CA GLU A 118 -4.48 -19.90 -12.55
C GLU A 118 -5.41 -19.62 -11.35
N LEU A 119 -5.15 -18.53 -10.63
CA LEU A 119 -5.99 -18.15 -9.49
C LEU A 119 -7.39 -17.70 -9.91
N ARG A 120 -7.52 -17.02 -11.06
CA ARG A 120 -8.82 -16.65 -11.62
C ARG A 120 -9.68 -17.82 -12.06
N GLU A 121 -9.09 -18.95 -12.43
CA GLU A 121 -9.84 -20.18 -12.70
C GLU A 121 -10.53 -20.72 -11.44
N LYS A 122 -9.91 -20.49 -10.26
CA LYS A 122 -10.43 -20.89 -8.95
C LYS A 122 -11.38 -19.84 -8.35
N ASN A 123 -11.01 -18.58 -8.46
CA ASN A 123 -11.82 -17.44 -8.00
C ASN A 123 -11.65 -16.27 -8.97
N PRO A 124 -12.70 -15.89 -9.73
CA PRO A 124 -12.65 -14.80 -10.72
C PRO A 124 -12.36 -13.41 -10.15
N ASP A 125 -12.53 -13.23 -8.83
CA ASP A 125 -12.39 -11.94 -8.15
C ASP A 125 -10.93 -11.49 -7.99
N TYR A 126 -9.95 -12.37 -8.29
CA TYR A 126 -8.54 -11.99 -8.24
C TYR A 126 -8.16 -10.96 -9.30
N THR A 127 -7.41 -9.94 -8.87
CA THR A 127 -6.87 -8.87 -9.71
C THR A 127 -5.37 -8.69 -9.49
N LEU A 128 -4.68 -8.00 -10.40
CA LEU A 128 -3.25 -7.70 -10.27
C LEU A 128 -2.91 -6.79 -9.06
N SER A 129 -3.91 -6.06 -8.56
CA SER A 129 -3.75 -5.20 -7.39
C SER A 129 -3.80 -5.96 -6.07
N ASP A 130 -4.19 -7.24 -6.10
CA ASP A 130 -4.33 -8.03 -4.89
C ASP A 130 -2.99 -8.43 -4.29
N THR A 131 -3.05 -8.67 -2.99
CA THR A 131 -1.98 -9.25 -2.21
C THR A 131 -2.36 -10.70 -1.91
N ILE A 132 -1.45 -11.63 -2.20
CA ILE A 132 -1.65 -13.07 -1.98
C ILE A 132 -0.55 -13.65 -1.11
N GLY A 133 -0.79 -14.80 -0.50
CA GLY A 133 0.22 -15.60 0.17
C GLY A 133 1.31 -16.04 -0.81
N ARG A 134 2.58 -15.82 -0.44
CA ARG A 134 3.75 -16.11 -1.29
C ARG A 134 4.52 -17.33 -0.86
N THR A 135 4.45 -17.66 0.40
CA THR A 135 5.15 -18.80 1.00
C THR A 135 4.40 -19.27 2.24
N GLY A 136 4.71 -20.51 2.68
CA GLY A 136 4.25 -21.04 3.96
C GLY A 136 2.73 -21.25 4.02
N ILE A 137 2.19 -21.03 5.21
CA ILE A 137 0.74 -21.19 5.46
C ILE A 137 -0.07 -20.13 4.72
N GLU A 138 0.44 -18.91 4.58
CA GLU A 138 -0.22 -17.86 3.80
C GLU A 138 -0.48 -18.30 2.36
N GLU A 139 0.49 -18.98 1.71
CA GLU A 139 0.32 -19.51 0.37
C GLU A 139 -0.58 -20.75 0.35
N TYR A 140 -0.34 -21.68 1.28
CA TYR A 140 -1.06 -22.96 1.30
C TYR A 140 -2.55 -22.80 1.59
N MET A 141 -2.90 -21.87 2.50
CA MET A 141 -4.27 -21.60 2.93
C MET A 141 -4.85 -20.32 2.29
N GLU A 142 -4.26 -19.83 1.21
CA GLU A 142 -4.68 -18.60 0.53
C GLU A 142 -6.19 -18.55 0.25
N GLN A 143 -6.78 -19.68 -0.20
CA GLN A 143 -8.19 -19.74 -0.54
C GLN A 143 -9.11 -19.56 0.67
N ASP A 144 -8.67 -20.01 1.85
CA ASP A 144 -9.42 -19.88 3.09
C ASP A 144 -9.23 -18.49 3.71
N LEU A 145 -8.01 -17.95 3.59
CA LEU A 145 -7.62 -16.65 4.19
C LEU A 145 -8.06 -15.43 3.38
N HIS A 146 -8.26 -15.59 2.07
CA HIS A 146 -8.46 -14.46 1.14
C HIS A 146 -9.77 -13.68 1.38
N GLY A 147 -10.86 -14.35 1.80
CA GLY A 147 -12.17 -13.73 1.96
C GLY A 147 -12.85 -13.40 0.61
N LYS A 148 -13.80 -12.47 0.65
CA LYS A 148 -14.51 -11.96 -0.53
C LYS A 148 -14.46 -10.45 -0.56
N LYS A 149 -14.20 -9.89 -1.74
CA LYS A 149 -14.18 -8.43 -1.93
C LYS A 149 -15.57 -7.84 -1.82
N GLY A 150 -15.64 -6.66 -1.21
CA GLY A 150 -16.78 -5.78 -1.38
C GLY A 150 -16.72 -5.09 -2.75
N SER A 151 -17.83 -4.56 -3.18
CA SER A 151 -17.93 -3.76 -4.40
C SER A 151 -18.86 -2.60 -4.20
N ARG A 152 -18.54 -1.45 -4.80
CA ARG A 152 -19.39 -0.28 -4.81
C ARG A 152 -19.51 0.25 -6.24
N THR A 153 -20.72 0.28 -6.76
CA THR A 153 -21.03 0.89 -8.05
C THR A 153 -21.56 2.30 -7.82
N MET A 154 -20.94 3.29 -8.43
CA MET A 154 -21.29 4.69 -8.26
C MET A 154 -21.29 5.44 -9.58
N TYR A 155 -22.18 6.41 -9.70
CA TYR A 155 -22.17 7.38 -10.80
C TYR A 155 -21.29 8.57 -10.39
N VAL A 156 -20.35 8.93 -11.27
CA VAL A 156 -19.47 10.08 -11.08
C VAL A 156 -19.68 11.09 -12.19
N ASP A 157 -19.50 12.38 -11.89
CA ASP A 157 -19.47 13.42 -12.91
C ASP A 157 -18.17 13.42 -13.71
N ASN A 158 -18.04 14.32 -14.68
CA ASN A 158 -16.86 14.45 -15.52
C ASN A 158 -15.60 14.92 -14.77
N VAL A 159 -15.72 15.31 -13.51
CA VAL A 159 -14.63 15.75 -12.62
C VAL A 159 -14.28 14.69 -11.57
N GLY A 160 -15.09 13.62 -11.50
CA GLY A 160 -14.88 12.51 -10.56
C GLY A 160 -15.64 12.64 -9.22
N HIS A 161 -16.60 13.57 -9.12
CA HIS A 161 -17.45 13.64 -7.94
C HIS A 161 -18.50 12.54 -7.95
N VAL A 162 -18.69 11.88 -6.82
CA VAL A 162 -19.73 10.87 -6.66
C VAL A 162 -21.09 11.57 -6.63
N MET A 163 -21.93 11.26 -7.62
CA MET A 163 -23.30 11.81 -7.74
C MET A 163 -24.29 10.90 -7.05
N GLU A 164 -24.15 9.60 -7.21
CA GLU A 164 -25.06 8.60 -6.66
C GLU A 164 -24.33 7.27 -6.48
N VAL A 165 -24.67 6.54 -5.43
CA VAL A 165 -24.24 5.14 -5.21
C VAL A 165 -25.38 4.23 -5.61
N GLU A 166 -25.19 3.45 -6.68
CA GLU A 166 -26.18 2.52 -7.21
C GLU A 166 -26.30 1.25 -6.37
N SER A 167 -25.16 0.68 -6.01
CA SER A 167 -25.10 -0.55 -5.22
C SER A 167 -23.81 -0.62 -4.40
N GLU A 168 -23.91 -1.27 -3.25
CA GLU A 168 -22.78 -1.54 -2.38
C GLU A 168 -22.89 -2.95 -1.80
N THR A 169 -21.81 -3.69 -1.86
CA THR A 169 -21.68 -5.02 -1.26
C THR A 169 -20.51 -4.97 -0.27
N GLU A 170 -20.78 -5.31 0.98
CA GLU A 170 -19.74 -5.32 2.01
C GLU A 170 -18.72 -6.44 1.77
N PRO A 171 -17.43 -6.22 2.07
CA PRO A 171 -16.42 -7.26 2.02
C PRO A 171 -16.65 -8.29 3.14
N VAL A 172 -16.33 -9.55 2.85
CA VAL A 172 -16.39 -10.64 3.82
C VAL A 172 -14.97 -11.09 4.15
N ALA A 173 -14.60 -11.08 5.43
CA ALA A 173 -13.31 -11.56 5.88
C ALA A 173 -13.10 -13.04 5.53
N GLY A 174 -11.85 -13.44 5.33
CA GLY A 174 -11.48 -14.85 5.19
C GLY A 174 -11.68 -15.63 6.49
N ASN A 175 -11.47 -16.94 6.40
CA ASN A 175 -11.59 -17.83 7.54
C ASN A 175 -10.38 -17.74 8.47
N ASP A 176 -10.58 -18.05 9.73
CA ASP A 176 -9.48 -18.25 10.68
C ASP A 176 -8.84 -19.62 10.46
N VAL A 177 -7.52 -19.68 10.52
CA VAL A 177 -6.74 -20.93 10.43
C VAL A 177 -6.07 -21.20 11.76
N TYR A 178 -6.40 -22.35 12.37
CA TYR A 178 -5.83 -22.81 13.63
C TYR A 178 -4.75 -23.84 13.38
N LEU A 179 -3.57 -23.61 13.94
CA LEU A 179 -2.43 -24.50 13.82
C LEU A 179 -2.26 -25.34 15.09
N SER A 180 -1.79 -26.57 14.94
CA SER A 180 -1.44 -27.45 16.08
C SER A 180 -0.08 -27.15 16.69
N ILE A 181 0.53 -26.02 16.34
CA ILE A 181 1.86 -25.63 16.79
C ILE A 181 1.74 -24.83 18.09
N ASP A 182 2.50 -25.27 19.10
CA ASP A 182 2.63 -24.52 20.34
C ASP A 182 3.54 -23.30 20.13
N ARG A 183 2.99 -22.10 20.36
CA ARG A 183 3.69 -20.83 20.13
C ARG A 183 4.93 -20.69 21.01
N ASP A 184 4.79 -20.99 22.31
CA ASP A 184 5.86 -20.76 23.29
C ASP A 184 6.99 -21.76 23.09
N LEU A 185 6.66 -22.99 22.70
CA LEU A 185 7.65 -23.99 22.33
C LEU A 185 8.43 -23.57 21.07
N GLN A 186 7.75 -23.08 20.03
CA GLN A 186 8.38 -22.61 18.80
C GLN A 186 9.35 -21.44 19.08
N VAL A 187 8.93 -20.45 19.83
CA VAL A 187 9.75 -19.30 20.24
C VAL A 187 10.94 -19.75 21.07
N GLY A 188 10.73 -20.66 22.03
CA GLY A 188 11.78 -21.22 22.88
C GLY A 188 12.85 -21.97 22.07
N ILE A 189 12.45 -22.84 21.15
CA ILE A 189 13.35 -23.56 20.25
C ILE A 189 14.13 -22.57 19.36
N TYR A 190 13.47 -21.58 18.79
CA TYR A 190 14.14 -20.57 17.99
C TYR A 190 15.27 -19.89 18.74
N HIS A 191 15.03 -19.39 19.95
CA HIS A 191 16.07 -18.74 20.77
C HIS A 191 17.20 -19.68 21.18
N GLN A 192 16.91 -20.95 21.45
CA GLN A 192 17.96 -21.93 21.75
C GLN A 192 18.87 -22.18 20.55
N LEU A 193 18.29 -22.29 19.34
CA LEU A 193 19.06 -22.44 18.11
C LEU A 193 19.91 -21.18 17.82
N GLU A 194 19.35 -20.00 18.00
CA GLU A 194 20.06 -18.73 17.81
C GLU A 194 21.29 -18.63 18.74
N GLN A 195 21.10 -18.94 20.04
CA GLN A 195 22.21 -18.95 21.00
C GLN A 195 23.27 -19.97 20.65
N HIS A 196 22.87 -21.16 20.22
CA HIS A 196 23.81 -22.23 19.85
C HIS A 196 24.62 -21.82 18.61
N LEU A 197 23.97 -21.27 17.58
CA LEU A 197 24.64 -20.78 16.38
C LEU A 197 25.60 -19.61 16.68
N ALA A 198 25.20 -18.68 17.54
CA ALA A 198 26.06 -17.58 17.97
C ALA A 198 27.32 -18.11 18.68
N GLY A 199 27.19 -19.15 19.48
CA GLY A 199 28.33 -19.82 20.13
C GLY A 199 29.31 -20.48 19.13
N ILE A 200 28.79 -21.08 18.04
CA ILE A 200 29.60 -21.68 17.00
C ILE A 200 30.38 -20.61 16.19
N VAL A 201 29.72 -19.49 15.88
CA VAL A 201 30.34 -18.40 15.11
C VAL A 201 31.40 -17.66 15.91
N ALA A 202 31.28 -17.63 17.24
CA ALA A 202 32.24 -16.97 18.14
C ALA A 202 33.47 -17.85 18.50
N ALA A 203 33.46 -19.14 18.18
CA ALA A 203 34.54 -20.11 18.41
C ALA A 203 35.50 -20.19 17.23
#